data_f1c2dad252d0bcdca9a5b18ce04f62e2
#
_entry.id   f1c2dad252d0bcdca9a5b18ce04f62e2
#
_cell.length_a   1.000
_cell.length_b   1.000
_cell.length_c   1.000
_cell.angle_alpha   90.00
_cell.angle_beta   90.00
_cell.angle_gamma   90.00
#
_symmetry.space_group_name_H-M   'P 1'
#
loop_
_entity.id
_entity.type
_entity.pdbx_description
1 polymer ?
#
loop_
_entity_poly.entity_id
_entity_poly.type
_entity_poly.pdbx_seq_one_letter_code
_entity_poly.pdbx_strand_id
1 'polypeptide(L)'
;MEKTTTQITLRVRSTQTSVPCPLCAIPAARIHSRYERTLADLPWAAYRVRLQLRVRKWFCANPACVRRIFTERLPTVAAPWARRTLRLAHRLLALGVALGGRAGVQLSYAWDVAVSRHTLLRGLRRHPVPTLPTPTVLGVDDFALRKGQTYGTVLIDLERRQPVALLPDRTADTLAQWLREHPGVQVIARDRATAYADGARQGAPAATQVADRWHLLRNLAEALEQVFHQHRRVLHAIQVPSAVLPLARADQPVVVKAPAPTAPPAACLPSADGASPRHTHRRQRYEQVCQLAQHGWTFQAIAQQVGLHRKTVAQYVRSDSFPVRARPKSGLDPYKPYLRARWNAGSRTGMRLYEEIQRQGYRGGRSTVLGFFTQLRKVQGLAPRTRTMHPGPPVTAPAVPCCTPRQATWLILRRPENMTEDEQRLLVLLRQAHPAFAQASTLAQDFARLLRARQPERLEAWVQQAATSSLVVFRRLAKSFQRDYAAITAGVTLPWSSGPVEGHINRLKMLKRHMFGQAHLDLLSRRFVREPQPGPRQAPGQSAPVQAHQEAAGRSPRAVQRGGV
;
A
#
# COMPACT_ATOMS: atom_id res chain seq x y z
N MET A 1 42.35 2.83 -30.98
CA MET A 1 40.97 2.36 -30.90
C MET A 1 40.84 1.17 -31.84
N GLU A 2 40.31 0.06 -31.34
CA GLU A 2 40.03 -1.14 -32.13
C GLU A 2 38.53 -1.37 -32.14
N LYS A 3 37.95 -1.61 -33.31
CA LYS A 3 36.51 -1.82 -33.51
C LYS A 3 36.27 -3.18 -34.14
N THR A 4 35.40 -3.97 -33.54
CA THR A 4 34.80 -5.17 -34.12
C THR A 4 33.33 -4.93 -34.45
N THR A 5 32.64 -5.93 -34.97
CA THR A 5 31.19 -5.84 -35.26
C THR A 5 30.32 -5.53 -34.03
N THR A 6 30.78 -5.89 -32.82
CA THR A 6 29.98 -5.76 -31.59
C THR A 6 30.69 -5.07 -30.43
N GLN A 7 31.97 -4.71 -30.58
CA GLN A 7 32.79 -4.19 -29.51
C GLN A 7 33.76 -3.09 -29.97
N ILE A 8 33.90 -2.07 -29.13
CA ILE A 8 34.96 -1.05 -29.25
C ILE A 8 35.92 -1.24 -28.07
N THR A 9 37.19 -1.39 -28.36
CA THR A 9 38.27 -1.42 -27.37
C THR A 9 39.07 -0.13 -27.44
N LEU A 10 39.10 0.62 -26.36
CA LEU A 10 39.86 1.85 -26.20
C LEU A 10 41.12 1.55 -25.39
N ARG A 11 42.28 1.65 -26.01
CA ARG A 11 43.57 1.58 -25.31
C ARG A 11 43.87 2.94 -24.69
N VAL A 12 43.96 2.99 -23.37
CA VAL A 12 44.16 4.23 -22.61
C VAL A 12 45.35 4.08 -21.65
N ARG A 13 46.02 5.18 -21.39
CA ARG A 13 47.15 5.26 -20.45
C ARG A 13 46.98 6.46 -19.54
N SER A 14 47.48 6.36 -18.33
CA SER A 14 47.55 7.50 -17.41
C SER A 14 48.61 8.51 -17.88
N THR A 15 48.28 9.79 -17.76
CA THR A 15 49.19 10.92 -18.05
C THR A 15 49.87 11.48 -16.80
N GLN A 16 49.57 10.95 -15.60
CA GLN A 16 50.17 11.42 -14.35
C GLN A 16 51.69 11.27 -14.39
N THR A 17 52.45 12.29 -14.05
CA THR A 17 53.92 12.27 -13.99
C THR A 17 54.42 11.76 -12.64
N SER A 18 53.65 11.97 -11.56
CA SER A 18 53.91 11.46 -10.23
C SER A 18 52.61 11.05 -9.56
N VAL A 19 52.68 10.17 -8.58
CA VAL A 19 51.51 9.71 -7.81
C VAL A 19 51.85 9.57 -6.33
N PRO A 20 50.97 9.97 -5.40
CA PRO A 20 51.23 9.81 -3.97
C PRO A 20 51.18 8.33 -3.57
N CYS A 21 52.08 7.93 -2.70
CA CYS A 21 52.05 6.61 -2.06
C CYS A 21 50.76 6.50 -1.20
N PRO A 22 49.98 5.42 -1.29
CA PRO A 22 48.74 5.28 -0.57
C PRO A 22 48.89 5.06 0.95
N LEU A 23 50.10 4.92 1.49
CA LEU A 23 50.40 4.84 2.91
C LEU A 23 51.05 6.10 3.49
N CYS A 24 52.10 6.60 2.87
CA CYS A 24 52.85 7.75 3.41
C CYS A 24 52.59 9.06 2.67
N ALA A 25 51.71 9.05 1.66
CA ALA A 25 51.34 10.19 0.82
C ALA A 25 52.52 10.87 0.05
N ILE A 26 53.76 10.45 0.23
CA ILE A 26 54.93 11.03 -0.48
C ILE A 26 54.81 10.74 -1.96
N PRO A 27 54.97 11.78 -2.85
CA PRO A 27 54.93 11.60 -4.29
C PRO A 27 56.03 10.69 -4.79
N ALA A 28 55.68 9.75 -5.66
CA ALA A 28 56.63 8.84 -6.34
C ALA A 28 56.66 9.13 -7.83
N ALA A 29 57.86 9.29 -8.38
CA ALA A 29 58.08 9.56 -9.82
C ALA A 29 58.74 8.39 -10.56
N ARG A 30 59.37 7.44 -9.83
CA ARG A 30 60.07 6.29 -10.42
C ARG A 30 59.14 5.12 -10.66
N ILE A 31 58.96 4.74 -11.94
CA ILE A 31 58.11 3.62 -12.33
C ILE A 31 58.88 2.29 -12.10
N HIS A 32 58.20 1.35 -11.40
CA HIS A 32 58.69 -0.02 -11.23
C HIS A 32 58.35 -0.87 -12.48
N SER A 33 57.08 -0.94 -12.86
CA SER A 33 56.61 -1.76 -13.96
C SER A 33 55.27 -1.27 -14.50
N ARG A 34 54.80 -1.86 -15.59
CA ARG A 34 53.52 -1.58 -16.21
C ARG A 34 52.76 -2.87 -16.45
N TYR A 35 51.43 -2.83 -16.32
CA TYR A 35 50.56 -3.94 -16.66
C TYR A 35 49.25 -3.41 -17.25
N GLU A 36 48.56 -4.26 -17.95
CA GLU A 36 47.24 -3.92 -18.53
C GLU A 36 46.12 -4.53 -17.72
N ARG A 37 45.04 -3.79 -17.60
CA ARG A 37 43.78 -4.28 -17.05
C ARG A 37 42.61 -3.84 -17.92
N THR A 38 41.65 -4.73 -18.08
CA THR A 38 40.47 -4.46 -18.88
C THR A 38 39.32 -4.08 -17.97
N LEU A 39 38.63 -2.96 -18.27
CA LEU A 39 37.44 -2.48 -17.61
C LEU A 39 36.30 -2.46 -18.62
N ALA A 40 35.14 -2.97 -18.22
CA ALA A 40 33.88 -2.73 -18.95
C ALA A 40 33.43 -1.30 -18.72
N ASP A 41 32.90 -0.66 -19.75
CA ASP A 41 32.38 0.69 -19.70
C ASP A 41 30.94 0.77 -20.23
N LEU A 42 30.31 1.96 -20.18
CA LEU A 42 29.03 2.19 -20.81
C LEU A 42 29.08 1.87 -22.30
N PRO A 43 28.07 1.22 -22.86
CA PRO A 43 28.02 0.97 -24.30
C PRO A 43 27.96 2.30 -25.07
N TRP A 44 28.49 2.28 -26.27
CA TRP A 44 28.43 3.38 -27.21
C TRP A 44 27.62 2.94 -28.44
N ALA A 45 26.42 3.50 -28.56
CA ALA A 45 25.45 3.02 -29.54
C ALA A 45 25.21 1.49 -29.37
N ALA A 46 25.34 0.71 -30.40
CA ALA A 46 25.20 -0.75 -30.38
C ALA A 46 26.51 -1.51 -30.03
N TYR A 47 27.54 -0.81 -29.56
CA TYR A 47 28.84 -1.44 -29.30
C TYR A 47 29.11 -1.57 -27.81
N ARG A 48 29.54 -2.74 -27.35
CA ARG A 48 30.12 -2.93 -26.01
C ARG A 48 31.45 -2.20 -25.94
N VAL A 49 31.67 -1.40 -24.90
CA VAL A 49 32.92 -0.65 -24.73
C VAL A 49 33.81 -1.31 -23.68
N ARG A 50 35.07 -1.54 -24.03
CA ARG A 50 36.12 -1.98 -23.12
C ARG A 50 37.24 -0.96 -23.08
N LEU A 51 37.70 -0.62 -21.89
CA LEU A 51 38.91 0.16 -21.68
C LEU A 51 40.07 -0.80 -21.38
N GLN A 52 41.03 -0.86 -22.24
CA GLN A 52 42.31 -1.53 -22.00
C GLN A 52 43.25 -0.50 -21.38
N LEU A 53 43.31 -0.49 -20.06
CA LEU A 53 43.99 0.52 -19.28
C LEU A 53 45.38 0.07 -18.91
N ARG A 54 46.40 0.73 -19.45
CA ARG A 54 47.82 0.51 -19.08
C ARG A 54 48.09 1.24 -17.78
N VAL A 55 48.29 0.49 -16.71
CA VAL A 55 48.48 0.96 -15.32
C VAL A 55 49.95 0.79 -14.95
N ARG A 56 50.47 1.74 -14.16
CA ARG A 56 51.87 1.70 -13.70
C ARG A 56 51.93 1.28 -12.22
N LYS A 57 53.00 0.55 -11.89
CA LYS A 57 53.46 0.35 -10.52
C LYS A 57 54.62 1.31 -10.26
N TRP A 58 54.68 1.87 -9.08
CA TRP A 58 55.62 2.90 -8.69
C TRP A 58 56.42 2.44 -7.48
N PHE A 59 57.68 2.83 -7.40
CA PHE A 59 58.45 2.73 -6.18
C PHE A 59 58.04 3.83 -5.22
N CYS A 60 57.87 3.50 -3.92
CA CYS A 60 57.71 4.53 -2.91
C CYS A 60 59.06 5.27 -2.73
N ALA A 61 59.02 6.59 -2.75
CA ALA A 61 60.22 7.41 -2.55
C ALA A 61 60.65 7.50 -1.09
N ASN A 62 59.79 7.15 -0.11
CA ASN A 62 60.10 7.18 1.31
C ASN A 62 60.81 5.87 1.74
N PRO A 63 62.10 5.91 2.14
CA PRO A 63 62.84 4.73 2.58
C PRO A 63 62.30 4.13 3.90
N ALA A 64 61.60 4.95 4.72
CA ALA A 64 61.00 4.49 5.98
C ALA A 64 59.60 3.88 5.78
N CYS A 65 59.03 3.96 4.58
CA CYS A 65 57.70 3.42 4.32
C CYS A 65 57.73 1.90 4.14
N VAL A 66 56.88 1.18 4.86
CA VAL A 66 56.74 -0.28 4.73
C VAL A 66 56.29 -0.73 3.35
N ARG A 67 55.68 0.17 2.57
CA ARG A 67 55.25 -0.09 1.19
C ARG A 67 56.32 0.32 0.19
N ARG A 68 57.00 -0.65 -0.35
CA ARG A 68 58.07 -0.39 -1.35
C ARG A 68 57.52 -0.15 -2.76
N ILE A 69 56.48 -0.88 -3.14
CA ILE A 69 55.88 -0.79 -4.49
C ILE A 69 54.35 -0.67 -4.34
N PHE A 70 53.75 0.22 -5.13
CA PHE A 70 52.31 0.40 -5.18
C PHE A 70 51.82 0.66 -6.59
N THR A 71 50.55 0.35 -6.85
CA THR A 71 49.88 0.60 -8.13
C THR A 71 49.23 1.96 -8.11
N GLU A 72 49.38 2.73 -9.18
CA GLU A 72 48.66 4.00 -9.34
C GLU A 72 47.14 3.81 -9.22
N ARG A 73 46.47 4.78 -8.60
CA ARG A 73 45.04 4.82 -8.46
C ARG A 73 44.48 5.87 -9.40
N LEU A 74 43.35 5.54 -10.01
CA LEU A 74 42.60 6.43 -10.91
C LEU A 74 41.19 6.54 -10.39
N PRO A 75 40.99 7.27 -9.27
CA PRO A 75 39.70 7.27 -8.53
C PRO A 75 38.55 7.82 -9.34
N THR A 76 38.81 8.66 -10.33
CA THR A 76 37.77 9.20 -11.24
C THR A 76 37.35 8.20 -12.33
N VAL A 77 38.15 7.16 -12.57
CA VAL A 77 37.86 6.15 -13.61
C VAL A 77 37.31 4.86 -13.02
N ALA A 78 38.01 4.29 -12.03
CA ALA A 78 37.63 3.01 -11.46
C ALA A 78 38.06 2.86 -10.00
N ALA A 79 37.24 2.21 -9.19
CA ALA A 79 37.61 1.80 -7.83
C ALA A 79 38.75 0.76 -7.87
N PRO A 80 39.51 0.59 -6.76
CA PRO A 80 40.53 -0.46 -6.65
C PRO A 80 39.92 -1.82 -6.99
N TRP A 81 40.68 -2.61 -7.80
CA TRP A 81 40.31 -3.95 -8.28
C TRP A 81 38.97 -4.06 -9.03
N ALA A 82 38.31 -2.93 -9.35
CA ALA A 82 37.10 -2.96 -10.14
C ALA A 82 37.34 -3.50 -11.55
N ARG A 83 36.37 -4.21 -12.09
CA ARG A 83 36.33 -4.70 -13.48
C ARG A 83 35.43 -3.82 -14.36
N ARG A 84 34.99 -2.69 -13.83
CA ARG A 84 34.08 -1.72 -14.48
C ARG A 84 34.51 -0.31 -14.14
N THR A 85 34.19 0.62 -15.04
CA THR A 85 34.31 2.05 -14.74
C THR A 85 33.31 2.49 -13.68
N LEU A 86 33.59 3.60 -12.99
CA LEU A 86 32.66 4.18 -12.02
C LEU A 86 31.33 4.56 -12.67
N ARG A 87 31.36 5.14 -13.87
CA ARG A 87 30.15 5.54 -14.59
C ARG A 87 29.26 4.36 -14.92
N LEU A 88 29.80 3.22 -15.35
CA LEU A 88 29.02 2.00 -15.54
C LEU A 88 28.51 1.47 -14.20
N ALA A 89 29.31 1.48 -13.14
CA ALA A 89 28.90 1.03 -11.82
C ALA A 89 27.73 1.87 -11.26
N HIS A 90 27.75 3.20 -11.44
CA HIS A 90 26.66 4.09 -11.05
C HIS A 90 25.36 3.82 -11.83
N ARG A 91 25.45 3.58 -13.16
CA ARG A 91 24.28 3.23 -13.96
C ARG A 91 23.68 1.88 -13.55
N LEU A 92 24.52 0.89 -13.26
CA LEU A 92 24.07 -0.41 -12.77
C LEU A 92 23.44 -0.30 -11.36
N LEU A 93 23.96 0.59 -10.51
CA LEU A 93 23.35 0.88 -9.22
C LEU A 93 21.94 1.48 -9.40
N ALA A 94 21.80 2.51 -10.23
CA ALA A 94 20.52 3.12 -10.54
C ALA A 94 19.51 2.09 -11.08
N LEU A 95 19.97 1.21 -11.97
CA LEU A 95 19.19 0.10 -12.51
C LEU A 95 18.74 -0.88 -11.38
N GLY A 96 19.65 -1.21 -10.47
CA GLY A 96 19.34 -2.05 -9.30
C GLY A 96 18.33 -1.41 -8.34
N VAL A 97 18.40 -0.10 -8.12
CA VAL A 97 17.44 0.66 -7.31
C VAL A 97 16.05 0.64 -7.96
N ALA A 98 15.97 1.01 -9.25
CA ALA A 98 14.69 1.15 -9.94
C ALA A 98 13.99 -0.21 -10.16
N LEU A 99 14.71 -1.19 -10.69
CA LEU A 99 14.13 -2.45 -11.18
C LEU A 99 14.45 -3.68 -10.31
N GLY A 100 15.40 -3.58 -9.38
CA GLY A 100 15.86 -4.72 -8.61
C GLY A 100 16.74 -5.67 -9.42
N GLY A 101 16.85 -6.94 -8.98
CA GLY A 101 17.79 -7.88 -9.56
C GLY A 101 17.37 -8.44 -10.93
N ARG A 102 16.17 -9.03 -11.02
CA ARG A 102 15.73 -9.78 -12.22
C ARG A 102 15.43 -8.85 -13.40
N ALA A 103 14.54 -7.89 -13.20
CA ALA A 103 14.17 -6.93 -14.25
C ALA A 103 15.36 -6.03 -14.62
N GLY A 104 16.20 -5.66 -13.64
CA GLY A 104 17.43 -4.91 -13.92
C GLY A 104 18.41 -5.67 -14.81
N VAL A 105 18.54 -6.98 -14.63
CA VAL A 105 19.35 -7.83 -15.54
C VAL A 105 18.76 -7.86 -16.95
N GLN A 106 17.45 -8.04 -17.09
CA GLN A 106 16.80 -8.05 -18.41
C GLN A 106 17.07 -6.75 -19.17
N LEU A 107 16.91 -5.61 -18.50
CA LEU A 107 17.18 -4.31 -19.14
C LEU A 107 18.68 -4.11 -19.42
N SER A 108 19.58 -4.56 -18.54
CA SER A 108 21.03 -4.47 -18.79
C SER A 108 21.46 -5.26 -20.02
N TYR A 109 20.86 -6.43 -20.26
CA TYR A 109 21.11 -7.20 -21.48
C TYR A 109 20.61 -6.50 -22.74
N ALA A 110 19.44 -5.82 -22.67
CA ALA A 110 18.94 -5.01 -23.78
C ALA A 110 19.87 -3.83 -24.13
N TRP A 111 20.77 -3.44 -23.21
CA TRP A 111 21.82 -2.44 -23.43
C TRP A 111 23.20 -3.06 -23.70
N ASP A 112 23.26 -4.34 -24.03
CA ASP A 112 24.53 -5.08 -24.23
C ASP A 112 25.49 -5.07 -23.02
N VAL A 113 24.96 -4.83 -21.81
CA VAL A 113 25.71 -4.89 -20.56
C VAL A 113 25.43 -6.19 -19.84
N ALA A 114 26.32 -7.17 -19.99
CA ALA A 114 26.19 -8.45 -19.27
C ALA A 114 26.47 -8.27 -17.77
N VAL A 115 25.45 -8.47 -16.94
CA VAL A 115 25.54 -8.42 -15.48
C VAL A 115 24.65 -9.47 -14.84
N SER A 116 25.09 -10.07 -13.73
CA SER A 116 24.25 -10.99 -12.96
C SER A 116 23.39 -10.26 -11.94
N ARG A 117 22.24 -10.85 -11.59
CA ARG A 117 21.35 -10.34 -10.52
C ARG A 117 22.12 -10.12 -9.20
N HIS A 118 23.03 -11.03 -8.86
CA HIS A 118 23.83 -10.92 -7.65
C HIS A 118 24.76 -9.70 -7.68
N THR A 119 25.27 -9.34 -8.85
CA THR A 119 26.12 -8.16 -9.00
C THR A 119 25.31 -6.88 -8.78
N LEU A 120 24.10 -6.76 -9.34
CA LEU A 120 23.22 -5.61 -9.09
C LEU A 120 22.85 -5.49 -7.62
N LEU A 121 22.41 -6.59 -7.01
CA LEU A 121 22.00 -6.59 -5.59
C LEU A 121 23.20 -6.36 -4.64
N ARG A 122 24.39 -6.87 -4.97
CA ARG A 122 25.61 -6.59 -4.21
C ARG A 122 26.03 -5.14 -4.32
N GLY A 123 25.91 -4.55 -5.52
CA GLY A 123 26.12 -3.11 -5.73
C GLY A 123 25.18 -2.29 -4.83
N LEU A 124 23.89 -2.63 -4.82
CA LEU A 124 22.89 -1.97 -3.99
C LEU A 124 23.18 -2.08 -2.49
N ARG A 125 23.61 -3.25 -2.00
CA ARG A 125 23.96 -3.45 -0.57
C ARG A 125 25.24 -2.74 -0.15
N ARG A 126 26.23 -2.61 -1.02
CA ARG A 126 27.51 -1.95 -0.71
C ARG A 126 27.41 -0.45 -0.60
N HIS A 127 26.45 0.15 -1.26
CA HIS A 127 26.27 1.60 -1.15
C HIS A 127 25.53 1.97 0.15
N PRO A 128 26.04 2.90 0.96
CA PRO A 128 25.36 3.37 2.16
C PRO A 128 24.01 3.99 1.80
N VAL A 129 22.99 3.81 2.64
CA VAL A 129 21.73 4.57 2.50
C VAL A 129 22.08 6.05 2.66
N PRO A 130 21.54 6.95 1.83
CA PRO A 130 21.78 8.38 2.01
C PRO A 130 21.40 8.82 3.41
N THR A 131 22.27 9.55 4.10
CA THR A 131 21.92 10.27 5.31
C THR A 131 21.04 11.46 4.89
N LEU A 132 19.78 11.41 5.28
CA LEU A 132 18.84 12.52 5.06
C LEU A 132 18.84 13.41 6.29
N PRO A 133 18.63 14.73 6.14
CA PRO A 133 18.44 15.60 7.28
C PRO A 133 17.20 15.16 8.06
N THR A 134 17.21 15.35 9.37
CA THR A 134 16.05 15.08 10.22
C THR A 134 14.86 15.90 9.74
N PRO A 135 13.68 15.31 9.50
CA PRO A 135 12.50 16.05 9.08
C PRO A 135 11.90 16.84 10.23
N THR A 136 11.44 18.04 9.97
CA THR A 136 10.69 18.86 10.94
C THR A 136 9.31 18.25 11.19
N VAL A 137 8.67 17.74 10.11
CA VAL A 137 7.35 17.11 10.15
C VAL A 137 7.45 15.66 9.67
N LEU A 138 7.26 14.75 10.60
CA LEU A 138 7.39 13.32 10.39
C LEU A 138 6.02 12.65 10.26
N GLY A 139 5.81 11.90 9.19
CA GLY A 139 4.68 10.98 9.03
C GLY A 139 5.08 9.56 9.43
N VAL A 140 4.26 8.91 10.24
CA VAL A 140 4.50 7.56 10.78
C VAL A 140 3.29 6.68 10.53
N ASP A 141 3.51 5.48 9.95
CA ASP A 141 2.44 4.50 9.74
C ASP A 141 3.03 3.07 9.67
N ASP A 142 2.17 2.05 9.75
CA ASP A 142 2.59 0.67 9.65
C ASP A 142 2.54 0.15 8.20
N PHE A 143 3.40 -0.79 7.89
CA PHE A 143 3.32 -1.56 6.66
C PHE A 143 3.57 -3.04 6.91
N ALA A 144 2.85 -3.90 6.21
CA ALA A 144 3.04 -5.34 6.34
C ALA A 144 4.33 -5.79 5.65
N LEU A 145 5.31 -6.31 6.40
CA LEU A 145 6.43 -7.08 5.85
C LEU A 145 5.93 -8.44 5.34
N ARG A 146 5.14 -9.15 6.15
CA ARG A 146 4.37 -10.32 5.75
C ARG A 146 2.94 -10.15 6.22
N LYS A 147 1.99 -10.08 5.27
CA LYS A 147 0.57 -9.81 5.58
C LYS A 147 0.03 -10.77 6.64
N GLY A 148 -0.50 -10.22 7.73
CA GLY A 148 -1.05 -10.98 8.85
C GLY A 148 -0.02 -11.57 9.81
N GLN A 149 1.30 -11.40 9.58
CA GLN A 149 2.36 -11.97 10.42
C GLN A 149 3.30 -10.90 10.99
N THR A 150 4.03 -10.19 10.13
CA THR A 150 5.04 -9.21 10.55
C THR A 150 4.78 -7.86 9.90
N TYR A 151 4.92 -6.82 10.69
CA TYR A 151 4.75 -5.42 10.28
C TYR A 151 6.01 -4.64 10.65
N GLY A 152 6.31 -3.63 9.87
CA GLY A 152 7.33 -2.62 10.15
C GLY A 152 6.71 -1.24 10.13
N THR A 153 7.51 -0.22 10.45
CA THR A 153 7.08 1.20 10.43
C THR A 153 7.74 1.92 9.27
N VAL A 154 6.97 2.75 8.58
CA VAL A 154 7.46 3.65 7.54
C VAL A 154 7.51 5.07 8.07
N LEU A 155 8.63 5.74 7.83
CA LEU A 155 8.88 7.12 8.22
C LEU A 155 9.01 7.98 6.96
N ILE A 156 8.22 9.05 6.88
CA ILE A 156 8.12 9.95 5.72
C ILE A 156 8.32 11.40 6.18
N ASP A 157 9.17 12.14 5.51
CA ASP A 157 9.23 13.60 5.59
C ASP A 157 8.00 14.16 4.88
N LEU A 158 7.07 14.77 5.63
CA LEU A 158 5.81 15.30 5.08
C LEU A 158 5.98 16.62 4.36
N GLU A 159 7.02 17.40 4.67
CA GLU A 159 7.32 18.65 3.99
C GLU A 159 7.91 18.37 2.60
N ARG A 160 8.94 17.51 2.54
CA ARG A 160 9.58 17.11 1.28
C ARG A 160 8.85 16.00 0.56
N ARG A 161 7.88 15.37 1.22
CA ARG A 161 7.15 14.18 0.73
C ARG A 161 8.09 13.05 0.30
N GLN A 162 9.10 12.79 1.11
CA GLN A 162 10.15 11.81 0.81
C GLN A 162 10.26 10.76 1.90
N PRO A 163 10.56 9.50 1.54
CA PRO A 163 10.77 8.46 2.53
C PRO A 163 12.10 8.69 3.26
N VAL A 164 12.04 8.58 4.59
CA VAL A 164 13.19 8.76 5.48
C VAL A 164 13.77 7.42 5.89
N ALA A 165 12.94 6.52 6.42
CA ALA A 165 13.40 5.23 6.90
C ALA A 165 12.29 4.17 6.88
N LEU A 166 12.71 2.89 7.00
CA LEU A 166 11.85 1.76 7.34
C LEU A 166 12.38 1.12 8.62
N LEU A 167 11.54 1.03 9.64
CA LEU A 167 11.86 0.35 10.89
C LEU A 167 11.40 -1.12 10.85
N PRO A 168 12.09 -2.02 11.58
CA PRO A 168 11.86 -3.46 11.49
C PRO A 168 10.52 -3.92 12.08
N ASP A 169 9.94 -3.15 12.98
CA ASP A 169 8.71 -3.46 13.70
C ASP A 169 7.84 -2.21 13.88
N ARG A 170 6.79 -2.33 14.67
CA ARG A 170 5.85 -1.25 15.03
C ARG A 170 5.77 -1.04 16.54
N THR A 171 6.88 -1.24 17.24
CA THR A 171 6.94 -1.05 18.70
C THR A 171 7.22 0.41 19.04
N ALA A 172 6.83 0.80 20.27
CA ALA A 172 7.10 2.13 20.80
C ALA A 172 8.60 2.36 20.92
N ASP A 173 9.34 1.36 21.40
CA ASP A 173 10.78 1.46 21.67
C ASP A 173 11.58 1.73 20.41
N THR A 174 11.27 1.02 19.31
CA THR A 174 11.98 1.20 18.04
C THR A 174 11.75 2.60 17.47
N LEU A 175 10.52 3.13 17.55
CA LEU A 175 10.24 4.51 17.12
C LEU A 175 10.92 5.53 18.04
N ALA A 176 10.86 5.33 19.36
CA ALA A 176 11.49 6.21 20.34
C ALA A 176 13.01 6.26 20.17
N GLN A 177 13.64 5.12 19.92
CA GLN A 177 15.08 5.05 19.65
C GLN A 177 15.43 5.86 18.40
N TRP A 178 14.70 5.66 17.31
CA TRP A 178 14.95 6.41 16.07
C TRP A 178 14.81 7.91 16.28
N LEU A 179 13.77 8.36 17.00
CA LEU A 179 13.55 9.78 17.29
C LEU A 179 14.68 10.41 18.15
N ARG A 180 15.22 9.67 19.12
CA ARG A 180 16.37 10.14 19.92
C ARG A 180 17.65 10.26 19.09
N GLU A 181 17.85 9.33 18.13
CA GLU A 181 18.99 9.36 17.20
C GLU A 181 18.86 10.47 16.14
N HIS A 182 17.65 10.99 15.93
CA HIS A 182 17.32 12.01 14.94
C HIS A 182 16.59 13.21 15.60
N PRO A 183 17.27 14.01 16.44
CA PRO A 183 16.65 15.15 17.11
C PRO A 183 16.25 16.24 16.10
N GLY A 184 15.17 17.00 16.42
CA GLY A 184 14.68 18.10 15.59
C GLY A 184 13.29 17.90 14.99
N VAL A 185 12.66 16.75 15.20
CA VAL A 185 11.26 16.52 14.81
C VAL A 185 10.34 17.35 15.70
N GLN A 186 9.53 18.24 15.10
CA GLN A 186 8.59 19.13 15.80
C GLN A 186 7.14 18.64 15.71
N VAL A 187 6.78 17.97 14.62
CA VAL A 187 5.42 17.45 14.41
C VAL A 187 5.47 15.99 13.97
N ILE A 188 4.64 15.15 14.60
CA ILE A 188 4.53 13.72 14.26
C ILE A 188 3.08 13.41 13.87
N ALA A 189 2.81 13.24 12.58
CA ALA A 189 1.53 12.78 12.07
C ALA A 189 1.50 11.24 12.09
N ARG A 190 0.55 10.66 12.80
CA ARG A 190 0.44 9.21 13.04
C ARG A 190 -1.00 8.72 13.00
N ASP A 191 -1.17 7.41 12.82
CA ASP A 191 -2.41 6.74 13.16
C ASP A 191 -2.64 6.78 14.69
N ARG A 192 -3.76 6.29 15.15
CA ARG A 192 -4.11 6.28 16.58
C ARG A 192 -3.62 5.03 17.33
N ALA A 193 -2.61 4.32 16.82
CA ALA A 193 -1.99 3.21 17.54
C ALA A 193 -1.26 3.72 18.79
N THR A 194 -1.53 3.08 19.93
CA THR A 194 -0.90 3.43 21.22
C THR A 194 0.63 3.34 21.16
N ALA A 195 1.16 2.35 20.45
CA ALA A 195 2.61 2.18 20.31
C ALA A 195 3.29 3.41 19.69
N TYR A 196 2.68 4.02 18.66
CA TYR A 196 3.24 5.23 18.06
C TYR A 196 3.06 6.47 18.93
N ALA A 197 1.94 6.56 19.66
CA ALA A 197 1.75 7.62 20.64
C ALA A 197 2.79 7.56 21.76
N ASP A 198 3.06 6.37 22.26
CA ASP A 198 4.04 6.13 23.33
C ASP A 198 5.47 6.34 22.83
N GLY A 199 5.80 5.82 21.65
CA GLY A 199 7.11 6.00 21.03
C GLY A 199 7.43 7.48 20.74
N ALA A 200 6.45 8.25 20.26
CA ALA A 200 6.60 9.69 20.06
C ALA A 200 6.82 10.44 21.38
N ARG A 201 6.07 10.09 22.43
CA ARG A 201 6.22 10.70 23.77
C ARG A 201 7.58 10.45 24.39
N GLN A 202 8.12 9.21 24.21
CA GLN A 202 9.41 8.81 24.75
C GLN A 202 10.60 9.33 23.94
N GLY A 203 10.47 9.41 22.62
CA GLY A 203 11.57 9.76 21.73
C GLY A 203 11.65 11.23 21.37
N ALA A 204 10.52 11.94 21.33
CA ALA A 204 10.43 13.37 21.01
C ALA A 204 9.30 14.01 21.83
N PRO A 205 9.48 14.17 23.16
CA PRO A 205 8.42 14.65 24.07
C PRO A 205 7.91 16.05 23.74
N ALA A 206 8.73 16.91 23.13
CA ALA A 206 8.37 18.26 22.74
C ALA A 206 7.60 18.30 21.39
N ALA A 207 7.56 17.21 20.64
CA ALA A 207 6.90 17.19 19.35
C ALA A 207 5.38 17.14 19.48
N THR A 208 4.69 17.95 18.68
CA THR A 208 3.22 17.92 18.58
C THR A 208 2.77 16.69 17.82
N GLN A 209 2.01 15.82 18.48
CA GLN A 209 1.43 14.67 17.82
C GLN A 209 0.14 15.06 17.10
N VAL A 210 -0.05 14.58 15.87
CA VAL A 210 -1.18 14.87 14.99
C VAL A 210 -1.87 13.56 14.62
N ALA A 211 -3.12 13.38 15.04
CA ALA A 211 -3.92 12.23 14.65
C ALA A 211 -4.37 12.37 13.18
N ASP A 212 -4.17 11.32 12.39
CA ASP A 212 -4.56 11.36 10.99
C ASP A 212 -6.09 11.39 10.80
N ARG A 213 -6.55 12.37 10.02
CA ARG A 213 -7.98 12.61 9.75
C ARG A 213 -8.67 11.44 9.04
N TRP A 214 -7.97 10.74 8.17
CA TRP A 214 -8.53 9.58 7.50
C TRP A 214 -8.84 8.46 8.51
N HIS A 215 -7.92 8.20 9.45
CA HIS A 215 -8.13 7.23 10.52
C HIS A 215 -9.26 7.65 11.48
N LEU A 216 -9.44 8.96 11.73
CA LEU A 216 -10.58 9.46 12.52
C LEU A 216 -11.91 9.18 11.80
N LEU A 217 -12.02 9.49 10.51
CA LEU A 217 -13.20 9.18 9.70
C LEU A 217 -13.45 7.67 9.59
N ARG A 218 -12.41 6.88 9.53
CA ARG A 218 -12.51 5.42 9.52
C ARG A 218 -13.05 4.88 10.84
N ASN A 219 -12.57 5.37 11.99
CA ASN A 219 -13.10 4.98 13.29
C ASN A 219 -14.59 5.33 13.40
N LEU A 220 -14.98 6.51 12.90
CA LEU A 220 -16.36 6.93 12.82
C LEU A 220 -17.20 6.01 11.94
N ALA A 221 -16.70 5.65 10.75
CA ALA A 221 -17.36 4.71 9.84
C ALA A 221 -17.55 3.33 10.48
N GLU A 222 -16.54 2.82 11.18
CA GLU A 222 -16.61 1.56 11.91
C GLU A 222 -17.65 1.60 13.04
N ALA A 223 -17.77 2.74 13.73
CA ALA A 223 -18.81 2.95 14.75
C ALA A 223 -20.22 2.94 14.14
N LEU A 224 -20.41 3.65 13.02
CA LEU A 224 -21.68 3.64 12.27
C LEU A 224 -22.05 2.24 11.77
N GLU A 225 -21.11 1.53 11.16
CA GLU A 225 -21.36 0.17 10.69
C GLU A 225 -21.81 -0.75 11.82
N GLN A 226 -21.23 -0.60 13.02
CA GLN A 226 -21.64 -1.37 14.19
C GLN A 226 -23.09 -1.07 14.62
N VAL A 227 -23.52 0.20 14.61
CA VAL A 227 -24.92 0.56 14.90
C VAL A 227 -25.85 -0.09 13.89
N PHE A 228 -25.53 -0.04 12.59
CA PHE A 228 -26.34 -0.69 11.55
C PHE A 228 -26.35 -2.22 11.66
N HIS A 229 -25.25 -2.82 12.08
CA HIS A 229 -25.20 -4.27 12.33
C HIS A 229 -26.09 -4.69 13.50
N GLN A 230 -26.15 -3.90 14.58
CA GLN A 230 -27.02 -4.15 15.73
C GLN A 230 -28.51 -4.14 15.34
N HIS A 231 -28.90 -3.22 14.45
CA HIS A 231 -30.28 -3.06 13.99
C HIS A 231 -30.49 -3.57 12.55
N ARG A 232 -29.80 -4.62 12.16
CA ARG A 232 -29.77 -5.14 10.78
C ARG A 232 -31.15 -5.48 10.22
N ARG A 233 -32.09 -5.98 11.06
CA ARG A 233 -33.45 -6.30 10.62
C ARG A 233 -34.20 -5.05 10.15
N VAL A 234 -34.12 -3.96 10.89
CA VAL A 234 -34.71 -2.67 10.51
C VAL A 234 -34.08 -2.13 9.25
N LEU A 235 -32.73 -2.16 9.14
CA LEU A 235 -32.01 -1.72 7.95
C LEU A 235 -32.42 -2.48 6.69
N HIS A 236 -32.63 -3.80 6.80
CA HIS A 236 -33.04 -4.64 5.67
C HIS A 236 -34.50 -4.44 5.26
N ALA A 237 -35.35 -3.93 6.15
CA ALA A 237 -36.74 -3.58 5.84
C ALA A 237 -36.86 -2.31 5.00
N ILE A 238 -35.81 -1.48 4.94
CA ILE A 238 -35.78 -0.27 4.13
C ILE A 238 -35.63 -0.66 2.66
N GLN A 239 -36.65 -0.36 1.85
CA GLN A 239 -36.61 -0.56 0.42
C GLN A 239 -35.73 0.53 -0.22
N VAL A 240 -34.66 0.10 -0.90
CA VAL A 240 -33.77 1.01 -1.61
C VAL A 240 -34.33 1.25 -3.01
N PRO A 241 -34.60 2.49 -3.44
CA PRO A 241 -34.95 2.79 -4.81
C PRO A 241 -33.90 2.23 -5.76
N SER A 242 -34.32 1.61 -6.86
CA SER A 242 -33.42 0.89 -7.78
C SER A 242 -32.30 1.77 -8.38
N ALA A 243 -32.50 3.09 -8.38
CA ALA A 243 -31.54 4.10 -8.87
C ALA A 243 -30.38 4.41 -7.90
N VAL A 244 -30.50 4.08 -6.60
CA VAL A 244 -29.51 4.46 -5.56
C VAL A 244 -28.36 3.45 -5.42
N LEU A 245 -28.46 2.28 -6.03
CA LEU A 245 -27.35 1.32 -6.02
C LEU A 245 -26.24 1.84 -6.92
N PRO A 246 -25.02 2.14 -6.40
CA PRO A 246 -23.90 2.40 -7.28
C PRO A 246 -23.67 1.15 -8.12
N LEU A 247 -24.01 1.23 -9.39
CA LEU A 247 -23.50 0.33 -10.40
C LEU A 247 -21.99 0.34 -10.26
N ALA A 248 -21.42 -0.77 -9.81
CA ALA A 248 -20.03 -1.05 -10.09
C ALA A 248 -19.86 -0.75 -11.58
N ARG A 249 -18.97 0.17 -11.95
CA ARG A 249 -18.68 0.55 -13.33
C ARG A 249 -18.53 -0.72 -14.15
N ALA A 250 -19.56 -1.08 -14.85
CA ALA A 250 -19.57 -2.05 -15.92
C ALA A 250 -20.09 -1.31 -17.14
N ASP A 251 -19.33 -1.34 -18.20
CA ASP A 251 -19.75 -0.89 -19.52
C ASP A 251 -21.14 -1.42 -19.81
N GLN A 252 -22.03 -0.53 -20.26
CA GLN A 252 -23.44 -0.83 -20.48
C GLN A 252 -23.62 -1.83 -21.62
N PRO A 253 -24.38 -2.89 -21.41
CA PRO A 253 -25.04 -3.56 -22.52
C PRO A 253 -26.51 -3.08 -22.62
N VAL A 254 -26.90 -2.82 -23.83
CA VAL A 254 -28.22 -2.39 -24.29
C VAL A 254 -29.35 -3.24 -23.69
N VAL A 255 -30.32 -2.59 -23.06
CA VAL A 255 -31.53 -3.22 -22.49
C VAL A 255 -32.56 -3.37 -23.58
N VAL A 256 -32.87 -4.61 -23.95
CA VAL A 256 -34.07 -4.93 -24.72
C VAL A 256 -35.24 -5.13 -23.75
N LYS A 257 -36.28 -4.31 -23.91
CA LYS A 257 -37.51 -4.28 -23.12
C LYS A 257 -38.44 -5.43 -23.56
N ALA A 258 -38.80 -6.34 -22.68
CA ALA A 258 -39.79 -7.38 -22.92
C ALA A 258 -41.07 -7.13 -22.10
N PRO A 259 -42.26 -7.46 -22.61
CA PRO A 259 -43.55 -7.17 -22.01
C PRO A 259 -43.85 -8.08 -20.81
N ALA A 260 -44.64 -7.55 -19.86
CA ALA A 260 -44.99 -8.21 -18.62
C ALA A 260 -46.11 -9.24 -18.81
N PRO A 261 -46.03 -10.43 -18.19
CA PRO A 261 -47.16 -11.32 -18.01
C PRO A 261 -47.60 -11.40 -16.54
N THR A 262 -48.89 -11.51 -16.36
CA THR A 262 -49.65 -11.75 -15.13
C THR A 262 -49.25 -13.09 -14.47
N ALA A 263 -49.00 -13.09 -13.14
CA ALA A 263 -48.34 -14.16 -12.43
C ALA A 263 -49.27 -15.04 -11.59
N PRO A 264 -49.00 -16.37 -11.51
CA PRO A 264 -49.39 -17.22 -10.36
C PRO A 264 -48.28 -17.24 -9.28
N PRO A 265 -48.55 -17.74 -8.06
CA PRO A 265 -47.64 -17.60 -6.92
C PRO A 265 -46.28 -18.22 -7.13
N ALA A 266 -45.25 -17.47 -6.77
CA ALA A 266 -43.85 -17.79 -7.04
C ALA A 266 -43.18 -18.58 -5.89
N ALA A 267 -42.42 -19.62 -6.26
CA ALA A 267 -41.51 -20.30 -5.33
C ALA A 267 -40.25 -19.43 -5.12
N CYS A 268 -39.98 -19.02 -3.89
CA CYS A 268 -38.75 -18.29 -3.52
C CYS A 268 -37.54 -19.22 -3.48
N LEU A 269 -36.40 -18.75 -3.95
CA LEU A 269 -35.11 -19.41 -3.69
C LEU A 269 -34.87 -19.42 -2.17
N PRO A 270 -34.62 -20.56 -1.52
CA PRO A 270 -34.26 -20.60 -0.13
C PRO A 270 -32.97 -19.78 0.08
N SER A 271 -32.96 -18.92 1.07
CA SER A 271 -31.74 -18.31 1.58
C SER A 271 -30.76 -19.45 1.91
N ALA A 272 -29.47 -19.26 1.58
CA ALA A 272 -28.45 -20.31 1.57
C ALA A 272 -28.06 -20.88 2.94
N ASP A 273 -29.00 -20.99 3.87
CA ASP A 273 -28.87 -21.61 5.20
C ASP A 273 -29.13 -23.13 5.19
N GLY A 274 -29.28 -23.72 4.02
CA GLY A 274 -29.35 -25.16 3.84
C GLY A 274 -27.97 -25.82 4.04
N ALA A 275 -27.76 -26.23 5.24
CA ALA A 275 -26.89 -27.26 5.82
C ALA A 275 -25.89 -27.93 4.89
N SER A 276 -24.84 -27.25 4.47
CA SER A 276 -23.61 -27.91 4.06
C SER A 276 -22.96 -28.52 5.31
N PRO A 277 -22.45 -29.80 5.27
CA PRO A 277 -21.75 -30.40 6.42
C PRO A 277 -20.67 -29.52 7.04
N ARG A 278 -20.00 -28.68 6.23
CA ARG A 278 -19.02 -27.69 6.70
C ARG A 278 -19.65 -26.52 7.45
N HIS A 279 -20.86 -26.11 7.09
CA HIS A 279 -21.61 -25.05 7.78
C HIS A 279 -22.13 -25.54 9.12
N THR A 280 -22.69 -26.75 9.17
CA THR A 280 -23.17 -27.38 10.40
C THR A 280 -22.03 -27.59 11.40
N HIS A 281 -20.89 -28.12 10.96
CA HIS A 281 -19.71 -28.30 11.80
C HIS A 281 -19.13 -26.97 12.33
N ARG A 282 -19.13 -25.91 11.50
CA ARG A 282 -18.67 -24.59 11.93
C ARG A 282 -19.65 -23.96 12.94
N ARG A 283 -20.95 -24.20 12.80
CA ARG A 283 -21.98 -23.75 13.74
C ARG A 283 -21.87 -24.46 15.08
N GLN A 284 -21.66 -25.78 15.08
CA GLN A 284 -21.42 -26.55 16.30
C GLN A 284 -20.19 -26.05 17.06
N ARG A 285 -19.08 -25.76 16.35
CA ARG A 285 -17.89 -25.17 16.97
C ARG A 285 -18.13 -23.77 17.54
N TYR A 286 -18.97 -22.97 16.89
CA TYR A 286 -19.38 -21.66 17.42
C TYR A 286 -20.16 -21.81 18.72
N GLU A 287 -21.14 -22.68 18.75
CA GLU A 287 -21.96 -22.97 19.92
C GLU A 287 -21.10 -23.50 21.09
N GLN A 288 -20.19 -24.42 20.81
CA GLN A 288 -19.22 -24.93 21.78
C GLN A 288 -18.31 -23.84 22.36
N VAL A 289 -17.81 -22.92 21.53
CA VAL A 289 -17.01 -21.77 21.97
C VAL A 289 -17.82 -20.85 22.88
N CYS A 290 -19.07 -20.56 22.53
CA CYS A 290 -19.96 -19.73 23.33
C CYS A 290 -20.27 -20.36 24.69
N GLN A 291 -20.53 -21.67 24.73
CA GLN A 291 -20.77 -22.42 25.97
C GLN A 291 -19.54 -22.37 26.90
N LEU A 292 -18.35 -22.69 26.39
CA LEU A 292 -17.12 -22.64 27.18
C LEU A 292 -16.80 -21.22 27.70
N ALA A 293 -17.09 -20.19 26.92
CA ALA A 293 -16.94 -18.81 27.34
C ALA A 293 -17.93 -18.41 28.45
N GLN A 294 -19.18 -18.89 28.41
CA GLN A 294 -20.18 -18.71 29.47
C GLN A 294 -19.74 -19.37 30.78
N HIS A 295 -19.02 -20.49 30.71
CA HIS A 295 -18.43 -21.16 31.88
C HIS A 295 -17.11 -20.54 32.38
N GLY A 296 -16.76 -19.34 31.89
CA GLY A 296 -15.61 -18.57 32.40
C GLY A 296 -14.24 -18.99 31.86
N TRP A 297 -14.18 -19.85 30.84
CA TRP A 297 -12.92 -20.28 30.26
C TRP A 297 -12.20 -19.13 29.54
N THR A 298 -10.87 -19.09 29.66
CA THR A 298 -10.06 -18.11 28.94
C THR A 298 -10.03 -18.41 27.43
N PHE A 299 -9.92 -17.38 26.59
CA PHE A 299 -9.86 -17.54 25.13
C PHE A 299 -8.74 -18.46 24.66
N GLN A 300 -7.66 -18.56 25.45
CA GLN A 300 -6.53 -19.43 25.16
C GLN A 300 -6.86 -20.91 25.41
N ALA A 301 -7.50 -21.18 26.55
CA ALA A 301 -7.95 -22.52 26.91
C ALA A 301 -9.02 -23.05 25.93
N ILE A 302 -9.99 -22.20 25.57
CA ILE A 302 -11.01 -22.51 24.57
C ILE A 302 -10.37 -22.79 23.20
N ALA A 303 -9.39 -22.00 22.80
CA ALA A 303 -8.69 -22.16 21.52
C ALA A 303 -7.97 -23.52 21.44
N GLN A 304 -7.34 -23.95 22.51
CA GLN A 304 -6.70 -25.26 22.62
C GLN A 304 -7.72 -26.41 22.60
N GLN A 305 -8.80 -26.28 23.39
CA GLN A 305 -9.82 -27.32 23.51
C GLN A 305 -10.60 -27.56 22.20
N VAL A 306 -10.96 -26.49 21.49
CA VAL A 306 -11.80 -26.58 20.26
C VAL A 306 -10.94 -26.68 18.98
N GLY A 307 -9.63 -26.55 19.08
CA GLY A 307 -8.71 -26.57 17.94
C GLY A 307 -8.92 -25.37 17.00
N LEU A 308 -9.12 -24.17 17.56
CA LEU A 308 -9.31 -22.91 16.83
C LEU A 308 -8.22 -21.91 17.20
N HIS A 309 -7.95 -20.97 16.30
CA HIS A 309 -7.04 -19.87 16.62
C HIS A 309 -7.70 -18.92 17.62
N ARG A 310 -6.96 -18.40 18.62
CA ARG A 310 -7.44 -17.48 19.67
C ARG A 310 -8.24 -16.29 19.12
N LYS A 311 -7.83 -15.70 17.96
CA LYS A 311 -8.58 -14.62 17.31
C LYS A 311 -9.97 -15.05 16.84
N THR A 312 -10.12 -16.30 16.37
CA THR A 312 -11.42 -16.86 15.96
C THR A 312 -12.33 -17.08 17.18
N VAL A 313 -11.78 -17.57 18.29
CA VAL A 313 -12.49 -17.69 19.57
C VAL A 313 -12.97 -16.33 20.05
N ALA A 314 -12.07 -15.32 20.10
CA ALA A 314 -12.43 -13.96 20.50
C ALA A 314 -13.48 -13.33 19.57
N GLN A 315 -13.44 -13.63 18.28
CA GLN A 315 -14.47 -13.20 17.32
C GLN A 315 -15.81 -13.87 17.61
N TYR A 316 -15.83 -15.16 17.87
CA TYR A 316 -17.05 -15.91 18.17
C TYR A 316 -17.71 -15.44 19.46
N VAL A 317 -16.95 -15.26 20.53
CA VAL A 317 -17.48 -14.77 21.82
C VAL A 317 -18.00 -13.33 21.74
N ARG A 318 -17.40 -12.49 20.89
CA ARG A 318 -17.86 -11.09 20.69
C ARG A 318 -19.03 -10.96 19.71
N SER A 319 -19.39 -12.04 19.03
CA SER A 319 -20.47 -12.05 18.05
C SER A 319 -21.75 -12.52 18.72
N ASP A 320 -22.77 -11.67 18.78
CA ASP A 320 -24.10 -11.98 19.33
C ASP A 320 -24.85 -13.06 18.51
N SER A 321 -24.34 -13.42 17.35
CA SER A 321 -24.88 -14.45 16.47
C SER A 321 -23.78 -15.13 15.63
N PHE A 322 -24.07 -16.31 15.12
CA PHE A 322 -23.14 -17.07 14.29
C PHE A 322 -22.67 -16.26 13.06
N PRO A 323 -21.35 -15.96 12.91
CA PRO A 323 -20.87 -15.12 11.83
C PRO A 323 -20.95 -15.81 10.48
N VAL A 324 -21.83 -15.32 9.62
CA VAL A 324 -22.01 -15.80 8.24
C VAL A 324 -20.91 -15.17 7.36
N ARG A 325 -20.16 -16.02 6.64
CA ARG A 325 -19.17 -15.54 5.67
C ARG A 325 -19.87 -14.93 4.46
N ALA A 326 -19.58 -13.70 4.12
CA ALA A 326 -19.97 -13.10 2.85
C ALA A 326 -19.40 -13.95 1.69
N ARG A 327 -20.26 -14.35 0.75
CA ARG A 327 -19.81 -15.05 -0.46
C ARG A 327 -19.01 -14.09 -1.34
N PRO A 328 -17.86 -14.51 -1.89
CA PRO A 328 -17.18 -13.73 -2.90
C PRO A 328 -18.11 -13.55 -4.11
N LYS A 329 -18.15 -12.37 -4.70
CA LYS A 329 -18.93 -12.09 -5.92
C LYS A 329 -18.45 -13.02 -7.03
N SER A 330 -19.37 -13.79 -7.60
CA SER A 330 -19.09 -14.66 -8.74
C SER A 330 -19.13 -13.87 -10.05
N GLY A 331 -18.22 -14.12 -10.97
CA GLY A 331 -18.30 -13.57 -12.32
C GLY A 331 -19.58 -13.94 -13.08
N LEU A 332 -20.34 -14.92 -12.58
CA LEU A 332 -21.65 -15.31 -13.12
C LEU A 332 -22.80 -14.40 -12.63
N ASP A 333 -22.59 -13.62 -11.55
CA ASP A 333 -23.68 -12.84 -10.93
C ASP A 333 -24.39 -11.88 -11.89
N PRO A 334 -23.71 -11.16 -12.80
CA PRO A 334 -24.37 -10.32 -13.79
C PRO A 334 -25.28 -11.06 -14.77
N TYR A 335 -24.99 -12.33 -15.03
CA TYR A 335 -25.72 -13.17 -16.00
C TYR A 335 -26.84 -14.01 -15.38
N LYS A 336 -26.92 -14.09 -14.08
CA LYS A 336 -27.96 -14.87 -13.36
C LYS A 336 -29.39 -14.45 -13.67
N PRO A 337 -29.74 -13.15 -13.80
CA PRO A 337 -31.09 -12.74 -14.20
C PRO A 337 -31.47 -13.28 -15.59
N TYR A 338 -30.58 -13.13 -16.57
CA TYR A 338 -30.76 -13.67 -17.91
C TYR A 338 -30.94 -15.20 -17.91
N LEU A 339 -30.06 -15.91 -17.24
CA LEU A 339 -30.12 -17.37 -17.14
C LEU A 339 -31.42 -17.85 -16.48
N ARG A 340 -31.95 -17.13 -15.48
CA ARG A 340 -33.25 -17.42 -14.85
C ARG A 340 -34.42 -17.17 -15.80
N ALA A 341 -34.42 -16.05 -16.51
CA ALA A 341 -35.45 -15.75 -17.51
C ALA A 341 -35.50 -16.83 -18.59
N ARG A 342 -34.36 -17.21 -19.16
CA ARG A 342 -34.26 -18.29 -20.15
C ARG A 342 -34.66 -19.66 -19.60
N TRP A 343 -34.30 -19.94 -18.34
CA TRP A 343 -34.72 -21.17 -17.64
C TRP A 343 -36.23 -21.23 -17.46
N ASN A 344 -36.86 -20.13 -17.01
CA ASN A 344 -38.30 -20.05 -16.84
C ASN A 344 -39.05 -20.09 -18.18
N ALA A 345 -38.44 -19.61 -19.27
CA ALA A 345 -38.92 -19.75 -20.64
C ALA A 345 -38.76 -21.16 -21.24
N GLY A 346 -38.35 -22.15 -20.43
CA GLY A 346 -38.27 -23.56 -20.87
C GLY A 346 -36.92 -24.00 -21.43
N SER A 347 -35.91 -23.14 -21.50
CA SER A 347 -34.55 -23.51 -21.95
C SER A 347 -33.83 -24.33 -20.89
N ARG A 348 -33.80 -25.67 -20.99
CA ARG A 348 -33.23 -26.59 -19.99
C ARG A 348 -31.80 -27.08 -20.32
N THR A 349 -31.27 -26.73 -21.48
CA THR A 349 -29.95 -27.19 -21.95
C THR A 349 -28.85 -26.26 -21.46
N GLY A 350 -28.14 -26.65 -20.38
CA GLY A 350 -27.12 -25.85 -19.75
C GLY A 350 -25.93 -25.46 -20.67
N MET A 351 -25.65 -26.30 -21.70
CA MET A 351 -24.63 -25.97 -22.71
C MET A 351 -25.03 -24.79 -23.57
N ARG A 352 -26.25 -24.86 -24.12
CA ARG A 352 -26.76 -23.77 -24.97
C ARG A 352 -26.79 -22.42 -24.23
N LEU A 353 -27.24 -22.45 -22.97
CA LEU A 353 -27.29 -21.25 -22.13
C LEU A 353 -25.88 -20.76 -21.74
N TYR A 354 -24.91 -21.64 -21.58
CA TYR A 354 -23.51 -21.28 -21.40
C TYR A 354 -22.95 -20.57 -22.65
N GLU A 355 -23.22 -21.09 -23.85
CA GLU A 355 -22.80 -20.47 -25.11
C GLU A 355 -23.49 -19.09 -25.33
N GLU A 356 -24.77 -18.97 -24.94
CA GLU A 356 -25.51 -17.71 -25.03
C GLU A 356 -24.85 -16.63 -24.17
N ILE A 357 -24.46 -16.92 -22.91
CA ILE A 357 -23.79 -15.92 -22.05
C ILE A 357 -22.32 -15.70 -22.41
N GLN A 358 -21.63 -16.68 -23.02
CA GLN A 358 -20.30 -16.47 -23.58
C GLN A 358 -20.30 -15.42 -24.68
N ARG A 359 -21.31 -15.45 -25.58
CA ARG A 359 -21.48 -14.40 -26.60
C ARG A 359 -21.78 -13.03 -26.00
N GLN A 360 -22.35 -12.99 -24.78
CA GLN A 360 -22.57 -11.77 -23.99
C GLN A 360 -21.36 -11.35 -23.16
N GLY A 361 -20.20 -12.00 -23.32
CA GLY A 361 -18.95 -11.63 -22.67
C GLY A 361 -18.61 -12.38 -21.38
N TYR A 362 -19.34 -13.45 -21.01
CA TYR A 362 -18.97 -14.29 -19.87
C TYR A 362 -17.69 -15.07 -20.14
N ARG A 363 -16.67 -14.87 -19.29
CA ARG A 363 -15.35 -15.52 -19.39
C ARG A 363 -15.09 -16.58 -18.31
N GLY A 364 -16.11 -16.95 -17.54
CA GLY A 364 -15.98 -17.94 -16.46
C GLY A 364 -16.18 -19.38 -16.95
N GLY A 365 -15.87 -20.34 -16.07
CA GLY A 365 -15.94 -21.77 -16.40
C GLY A 365 -17.37 -22.30 -16.54
N ARG A 366 -17.54 -23.28 -17.43
CA ARG A 366 -18.80 -24.01 -17.69
C ARG A 366 -19.37 -24.64 -16.43
N SER A 367 -18.53 -25.22 -15.56
CA SER A 367 -18.94 -25.85 -14.30
C SER A 367 -19.71 -24.92 -13.36
N THR A 368 -19.36 -23.64 -13.34
CA THR A 368 -20.04 -22.62 -12.54
C THR A 368 -21.48 -22.39 -13.00
N VAL A 369 -21.69 -22.37 -14.31
CA VAL A 369 -23.02 -22.21 -14.93
C VAL A 369 -23.88 -23.46 -14.70
N LEU A 370 -23.31 -24.65 -14.90
CA LEU A 370 -24.02 -25.93 -14.65
C LEU A 370 -24.35 -26.10 -13.15
N GLY A 371 -23.47 -25.64 -12.24
CA GLY A 371 -23.74 -25.58 -10.81
C GLY A 371 -24.95 -24.70 -10.47
N PHE A 372 -25.08 -23.56 -11.13
CA PHE A 372 -26.23 -22.67 -10.97
C PHE A 372 -27.53 -23.35 -11.44
N PHE A 373 -27.53 -24.09 -12.56
CA PHE A 373 -28.72 -24.84 -13.02
C PHE A 373 -29.07 -26.00 -12.10
N THR A 374 -28.08 -26.64 -11.47
CA THR A 374 -28.35 -27.66 -10.44
C THR A 374 -29.11 -27.06 -9.26
N GLN A 375 -28.78 -25.81 -8.86
CA GLN A 375 -29.53 -25.09 -7.82
C GLN A 375 -30.96 -24.76 -8.27
N LEU A 376 -31.15 -24.28 -9.50
CA LEU A 376 -32.49 -24.02 -10.04
C LEU A 376 -33.37 -25.26 -10.08
N ARG A 377 -32.81 -26.41 -10.49
CA ARG A 377 -33.50 -27.72 -10.45
C ARG A 377 -33.91 -28.11 -9.03
N LYS A 378 -32.99 -27.95 -8.06
CA LYS A 378 -33.27 -28.27 -6.65
C LYS A 378 -34.40 -27.39 -6.07
N VAL A 379 -34.44 -26.10 -6.42
CA VAL A 379 -35.51 -25.18 -5.98
C VAL A 379 -36.88 -25.59 -6.57
N GLN A 380 -36.90 -26.15 -7.78
CA GLN A 380 -38.12 -26.62 -8.45
C GLN A 380 -38.47 -28.08 -8.10
N GLY A 381 -37.73 -28.77 -7.20
CA GLY A 381 -37.96 -30.15 -6.85
C GLY A 381 -37.66 -31.17 -7.97
N LEU A 382 -36.92 -30.74 -9.01
CA LEU A 382 -36.62 -31.59 -10.16
C LEU A 382 -35.39 -32.48 -9.90
N ALA A 383 -35.47 -33.74 -10.28
CA ALA A 383 -34.36 -34.67 -10.16
C ALA A 383 -33.12 -34.25 -11.00
N PRO A 384 -31.88 -34.62 -10.61
CA PRO A 384 -30.65 -34.07 -11.19
C PRO A 384 -30.46 -34.30 -12.70
N ARG A 385 -31.14 -35.28 -13.30
CA ARG A 385 -30.96 -35.69 -14.71
C ARG A 385 -32.24 -35.93 -15.51
N THR A 386 -33.43 -35.54 -15.04
CA THR A 386 -34.69 -35.76 -15.79
C THR A 386 -34.86 -34.71 -16.90
N ARG A 387 -35.06 -35.18 -18.11
CA ARG A 387 -35.59 -34.43 -19.27
C ARG A 387 -37.10 -34.23 -19.08
N THR A 388 -37.54 -33.44 -18.13
CA THR A 388 -38.97 -33.13 -17.97
C THR A 388 -39.34 -31.92 -18.81
N MET A 389 -40.34 -32.06 -19.64
CA MET A 389 -40.88 -31.02 -20.51
C MET A 389 -41.89 -30.10 -19.82
N HIS A 390 -42.18 -30.27 -18.53
CA HIS A 390 -43.12 -29.40 -17.82
C HIS A 390 -42.42 -28.20 -17.21
N PRO A 391 -42.86 -26.98 -17.48
CA PRO A 391 -42.35 -25.79 -16.79
C PRO A 391 -42.76 -25.87 -15.32
N GLY A 392 -41.78 -25.93 -14.42
CA GLY A 392 -42.00 -25.75 -13.00
C GLY A 392 -42.38 -24.31 -12.68
N PRO A 393 -42.84 -23.99 -11.45
CA PRO A 393 -43.17 -22.63 -11.06
C PRO A 393 -42.01 -21.66 -11.33
N PRO A 394 -42.31 -20.42 -11.75
CA PRO A 394 -41.27 -19.46 -12.08
C PRO A 394 -40.39 -19.14 -10.86
N VAL A 395 -39.08 -19.09 -11.08
CA VAL A 395 -38.12 -18.73 -10.04
C VAL A 395 -37.92 -17.22 -10.04
N THR A 396 -38.43 -16.52 -9.03
CA THR A 396 -38.25 -15.07 -8.90
C THR A 396 -36.85 -14.70 -8.44
N ALA A 397 -36.40 -13.51 -8.79
CA ALA A 397 -35.20 -12.92 -8.21
C ALA A 397 -35.39 -12.77 -6.70
N PRO A 398 -34.34 -12.91 -5.86
CA PRO A 398 -34.44 -12.52 -4.45
C PRO A 398 -34.90 -11.07 -4.38
N ALA A 399 -35.80 -10.81 -3.44
CA ALA A 399 -36.46 -9.53 -3.25
C ALA A 399 -35.47 -8.35 -3.25
N VAL A 400 -36.01 -7.21 -3.60
CA VAL A 400 -35.44 -5.85 -3.67
C VAL A 400 -34.09 -5.69 -2.93
N PRO A 401 -33.08 -5.07 -3.54
CA PRO A 401 -31.79 -4.88 -2.89
C PRO A 401 -31.97 -4.10 -1.59
N CYS A 402 -31.69 -4.75 -0.47
CA CYS A 402 -31.74 -4.13 0.83
C CYS A 402 -30.45 -3.32 1.08
N CYS A 403 -30.57 -2.23 1.83
CA CYS A 403 -29.44 -1.40 2.23
C CYS A 403 -28.49 -2.19 3.14
N THR A 404 -27.22 -2.27 2.77
CA THR A 404 -26.20 -2.89 3.62
C THR A 404 -25.66 -1.88 4.63
N PRO A 405 -25.15 -2.31 5.83
CA PRO A 405 -24.51 -1.42 6.79
C PRO A 405 -23.44 -0.52 6.18
N ARG A 406 -22.63 -1.05 5.30
CA ARG A 406 -21.58 -0.30 4.61
C ARG A 406 -22.12 0.76 3.65
N GLN A 407 -23.20 0.46 2.93
CA GLN A 407 -23.87 1.44 2.05
C GLN A 407 -24.50 2.56 2.85
N ALA A 408 -25.20 2.24 3.95
CA ALA A 408 -25.78 3.23 4.85
C ALA A 408 -24.69 4.14 5.47
N THR A 409 -23.59 3.56 5.94
CA THR A 409 -22.44 4.31 6.46
C THR A 409 -21.86 5.25 5.42
N TRP A 410 -21.64 4.75 4.21
CA TRP A 410 -21.09 5.56 3.11
C TRP A 410 -22.03 6.71 2.74
N LEU A 411 -23.34 6.46 2.70
CA LEU A 411 -24.34 7.46 2.42
C LEU A 411 -24.34 8.60 3.46
N ILE A 412 -24.25 8.27 4.76
CA ILE A 412 -24.22 9.26 5.84
C ILE A 412 -22.95 10.11 5.80
N LEU A 413 -21.80 9.51 5.49
CA LEU A 413 -20.52 10.21 5.48
C LEU A 413 -20.25 10.96 4.17
N ARG A 414 -21.07 10.75 3.15
CA ARG A 414 -20.98 11.50 1.88
C ARG A 414 -21.28 12.98 2.11
N ARG A 415 -20.68 13.83 1.28
CA ARG A 415 -20.97 15.28 1.31
C ARG A 415 -22.36 15.53 0.74
N PRO A 416 -23.17 16.36 1.39
CA PRO A 416 -24.53 16.65 0.91
C PRO A 416 -24.57 17.15 -0.55
N GLU A 417 -23.59 17.97 -0.93
CA GLU A 417 -23.48 18.56 -2.28
C GLU A 417 -23.26 17.50 -3.39
N ASN A 418 -22.77 16.33 -3.00
CA ASN A 418 -22.47 15.23 -3.93
C ASN A 418 -23.53 14.12 -3.88
N MET A 419 -24.66 14.36 -3.23
CA MET A 419 -25.75 13.38 -3.11
C MET A 419 -26.81 13.62 -4.18
N THR A 420 -27.27 12.54 -4.81
CA THR A 420 -28.45 12.57 -5.67
C THR A 420 -29.73 12.73 -4.86
N GLU A 421 -30.83 13.14 -5.49
CA GLU A 421 -32.13 13.24 -4.81
C GLU A 421 -32.58 11.91 -4.19
N ASP A 422 -32.37 10.81 -4.90
CA ASP A 422 -32.72 9.48 -4.39
C ASP A 422 -31.86 9.09 -3.18
N GLU A 423 -30.58 9.46 -3.14
CA GLU A 423 -29.70 9.26 -1.99
C GLU A 423 -30.13 10.11 -0.80
N GLN A 424 -30.59 11.34 -1.02
CA GLN A 424 -31.16 12.20 0.01
C GLN A 424 -32.45 11.62 0.57
N ARG A 425 -33.36 11.13 -0.30
CA ARG A 425 -34.58 10.42 0.12
C ARG A 425 -34.26 9.19 0.96
N LEU A 426 -33.28 8.38 0.53
CA LEU A 426 -32.85 7.21 1.29
C LEU A 426 -32.28 7.59 2.65
N LEU A 427 -31.51 8.69 2.74
CA LEU A 427 -30.99 9.18 4.02
C LEU A 427 -32.11 9.59 4.98
N VAL A 428 -33.18 10.21 4.48
CA VAL A 428 -34.37 10.55 5.27
C VAL A 428 -35.05 9.28 5.78
N LEU A 429 -35.28 8.30 4.92
CA LEU A 429 -35.86 7.00 5.30
C LEU A 429 -35.04 6.26 6.35
N LEU A 430 -33.70 6.26 6.19
CA LEU A 430 -32.77 5.68 7.17
C LEU A 430 -32.94 6.33 8.56
N ARG A 431 -33.03 7.65 8.63
CA ARG A 431 -33.19 8.39 9.89
C ARG A 431 -34.56 8.13 10.56
N GLN A 432 -35.61 8.01 9.74
CA GLN A 432 -36.98 7.75 10.24
C GLN A 432 -37.17 6.30 10.68
N ALA A 433 -36.42 5.36 10.11
CA ALA A 433 -36.59 3.94 10.36
C ALA A 433 -36.30 3.51 11.82
N HIS A 434 -35.39 4.20 12.50
CA HIS A 434 -35.03 3.87 13.89
C HIS A 434 -34.34 5.05 14.60
N PRO A 435 -34.67 5.35 15.88
CA PRO A 435 -34.04 6.44 16.63
C PRO A 435 -32.50 6.36 16.69
N ALA A 436 -31.98 5.13 16.84
CA ALA A 436 -30.52 4.91 16.83
C ALA A 436 -29.86 5.32 15.50
N PHE A 437 -30.56 5.17 14.37
CA PHE A 437 -30.05 5.61 13.06
C PHE A 437 -30.06 7.13 12.93
N ALA A 438 -31.12 7.78 13.44
CA ALA A 438 -31.18 9.23 13.47
C ALA A 438 -30.03 9.82 14.28
N GLN A 439 -29.88 9.36 15.55
CA GLN A 439 -28.84 9.83 16.46
C GLN A 439 -27.42 9.55 15.90
N ALA A 440 -27.17 8.33 15.39
CA ALA A 440 -25.89 7.96 14.79
C ALA A 440 -25.55 8.81 13.55
N SER A 441 -26.56 9.10 12.70
CA SER A 441 -26.40 9.95 11.52
C SER A 441 -26.03 11.38 11.91
N THR A 442 -26.69 11.96 12.90
CA THR A 442 -26.38 13.32 13.38
C THR A 442 -24.97 13.40 13.93
N LEU A 443 -24.60 12.53 14.89
CA LEU A 443 -23.25 12.49 15.47
C LEU A 443 -22.17 12.30 14.40
N ALA A 444 -22.41 11.44 13.42
CA ALA A 444 -21.44 11.17 12.37
C ALA A 444 -21.28 12.34 11.40
N GLN A 445 -22.37 12.99 11.01
CA GLN A 445 -22.30 14.14 10.10
C GLN A 445 -21.70 15.37 10.77
N ASP A 446 -22.00 15.60 12.05
CA ASP A 446 -21.42 16.70 12.81
C ASP A 446 -19.91 16.54 12.96
N PHE A 447 -19.43 15.34 13.29
CA PHE A 447 -17.98 15.07 13.31
C PHE A 447 -17.32 15.19 11.94
N ALA A 448 -17.94 14.65 10.91
CA ALA A 448 -17.41 14.75 9.56
C ALA A 448 -17.35 16.21 9.07
N ARG A 449 -18.33 17.04 9.45
CA ARG A 449 -18.36 18.48 9.17
C ARG A 449 -17.26 19.22 9.93
N LEU A 450 -17.12 18.96 11.23
CA LEU A 450 -16.05 19.49 12.08
C LEU A 450 -14.65 19.22 11.50
N LEU A 451 -14.37 17.99 11.09
CA LEU A 451 -13.11 17.63 10.48
C LEU A 451 -12.86 18.34 9.13
N ARG A 452 -13.88 18.44 8.28
CA ARG A 452 -13.78 19.06 6.96
C ARG A 452 -13.63 20.57 7.03
N ALA A 453 -14.35 21.22 7.96
CA ALA A 453 -14.32 22.66 8.17
C ALA A 453 -13.18 23.09 9.09
N ARG A 454 -12.43 22.15 9.67
CA ARG A 454 -11.34 22.41 10.62
C ARG A 454 -11.79 23.29 11.80
N GLN A 455 -12.82 22.85 12.51
CA GLN A 455 -13.42 23.55 13.63
C GLN A 455 -13.07 22.86 14.97
N PRO A 456 -11.83 23.04 15.49
CA PRO A 456 -11.40 22.40 16.74
C PRO A 456 -12.22 22.83 17.94
N GLU A 457 -12.80 24.03 17.95
CA GLU A 457 -13.66 24.57 19.00
C GLU A 457 -14.94 23.74 19.22
N ARG A 458 -15.38 23.00 18.21
CA ARG A 458 -16.56 22.12 18.30
C ARG A 458 -16.25 20.72 18.79
N LEU A 459 -14.96 20.38 18.90
CA LEU A 459 -14.55 18.99 19.20
C LEU A 459 -14.99 18.58 20.60
N GLU A 460 -14.81 19.45 21.61
CA GLU A 460 -15.19 19.15 22.98
C GLU A 460 -16.70 18.91 23.11
N ALA A 461 -17.52 19.81 22.55
CA ALA A 461 -18.97 19.66 22.56
C ALA A 461 -19.41 18.36 21.89
N TRP A 462 -18.78 17.99 20.76
CA TRP A 462 -19.07 16.73 20.09
C TRP A 462 -18.69 15.51 20.94
N VAL A 463 -17.53 15.53 21.59
CA VAL A 463 -17.08 14.43 22.47
C VAL A 463 -18.06 14.25 23.63
N GLN A 464 -18.52 15.32 24.25
CA GLN A 464 -19.50 15.28 25.33
C GLN A 464 -20.85 14.72 24.83
N GLN A 465 -21.34 15.19 23.69
CA GLN A 465 -22.56 14.71 23.07
C GLN A 465 -22.48 13.21 22.73
N ALA A 466 -21.36 12.75 22.21
CA ALA A 466 -21.14 11.34 21.91
C ALA A 466 -21.02 10.49 23.19
N ALA A 467 -20.39 11.02 24.26
CA ALA A 467 -20.24 10.35 25.55
C ALA A 467 -21.57 10.16 26.29
N THR A 468 -22.52 11.09 26.14
CA THR A 468 -23.85 11.04 26.76
C THR A 468 -24.90 10.39 25.88
N SER A 469 -24.56 10.01 24.63
CA SER A 469 -25.50 9.40 23.69
C SER A 469 -26.03 8.05 24.17
N SER A 470 -27.24 7.66 23.72
CA SER A 470 -27.79 6.32 24.00
C SER A 470 -26.98 5.19 23.33
N LEU A 471 -26.13 5.52 22.35
CA LEU A 471 -25.37 4.59 21.52
C LEU A 471 -24.07 4.16 22.19
N VAL A 472 -24.02 2.92 22.71
CA VAL A 472 -22.82 2.35 23.38
C VAL A 472 -21.56 2.48 22.52
N VAL A 473 -21.70 2.31 21.22
CA VAL A 473 -20.57 2.39 20.26
C VAL A 473 -19.97 3.79 20.22
N PHE A 474 -20.81 4.83 20.18
CA PHE A 474 -20.38 6.23 20.19
C PHE A 474 -19.79 6.65 21.54
N ARG A 475 -20.34 6.16 22.66
CA ARG A 475 -19.72 6.38 23.98
C ARG A 475 -18.30 5.81 24.06
N ARG A 476 -18.09 4.61 23.51
CA ARG A 476 -16.75 4.00 23.43
C ARG A 476 -15.81 4.79 22.51
N LEU A 477 -16.33 5.30 21.41
CA LEU A 477 -15.58 6.16 20.49
C LEU A 477 -15.16 7.45 21.18
N ALA A 478 -16.08 8.13 21.88
CA ALA A 478 -15.80 9.34 22.65
C ALA A 478 -14.72 9.11 23.72
N LYS A 479 -14.85 8.04 24.52
CA LYS A 479 -13.82 7.66 25.52
C LYS A 479 -12.46 7.38 24.87
N SER A 480 -12.45 6.78 23.68
CA SER A 480 -11.22 6.58 22.90
C SER A 480 -10.63 7.88 22.39
N PHE A 481 -11.47 8.86 22.01
CA PHE A 481 -11.04 10.18 21.57
C PHE A 481 -10.48 11.01 22.73
N GLN A 482 -11.07 10.95 23.92
CA GLN A 482 -10.56 11.61 25.12
C GLN A 482 -9.11 11.21 25.45
N ARG A 483 -8.74 9.94 25.25
CA ARG A 483 -7.37 9.45 25.52
C ARG A 483 -6.31 10.04 24.59
N ASP A 484 -6.72 10.50 23.41
CA ASP A 484 -5.80 11.02 22.37
C ASP A 484 -6.24 12.44 21.93
N TYR A 485 -6.91 13.15 22.87
CA TYR A 485 -7.60 14.41 22.58
C TYR A 485 -6.69 15.48 21.99
N ALA A 486 -5.50 15.70 22.58
CA ALA A 486 -4.55 16.67 22.09
C ALA A 486 -4.11 16.39 20.64
N ALA A 487 -3.83 15.12 20.30
CA ALA A 487 -3.44 14.75 18.95
C ALA A 487 -4.60 14.88 17.94
N ILE A 488 -5.85 14.63 18.38
CA ILE A 488 -7.04 14.82 17.54
C ILE A 488 -7.28 16.31 17.30
N THR A 489 -7.19 17.16 18.34
CA THR A 489 -7.28 18.62 18.21
C THR A 489 -6.24 19.14 17.24
N ALA A 490 -4.99 18.72 17.38
CA ALA A 490 -3.92 19.04 16.43
C ALA A 490 -4.23 18.54 15.01
N GLY A 491 -4.85 17.35 14.87
CA GLY A 491 -5.27 16.78 13.59
C GLY A 491 -6.38 17.57 12.91
N VAL A 492 -7.26 18.18 13.68
CA VAL A 492 -8.29 19.11 13.16
C VAL A 492 -7.69 20.45 12.76
N THR A 493 -6.78 20.97 13.58
CA THR A 493 -6.21 22.33 13.42
C THR A 493 -5.13 22.40 12.35
N LEU A 494 -4.13 21.51 12.42
CA LEU A 494 -2.93 21.58 11.59
C LEU A 494 -3.19 21.03 10.16
N PRO A 495 -2.44 21.54 9.15
CA PRO A 495 -2.61 21.12 7.76
C PRO A 495 -2.17 19.68 7.49
N TRP A 496 -1.35 19.11 8.37
CA TRP A 496 -0.69 17.82 8.18
C TRP A 496 -1.67 16.66 8.16
N SER A 497 -1.39 15.67 7.32
CA SER A 497 -2.15 14.42 7.21
C SER A 497 -1.26 13.29 6.72
N SER A 498 -1.66 12.05 6.95
CA SER A 498 -0.95 10.86 6.48
C SER A 498 -1.20 10.51 5.01
N GLY A 499 -1.88 11.36 4.22
CA GLY A 499 -2.09 11.12 2.80
C GLY A 499 -0.80 10.82 2.01
N PRO A 500 0.30 11.59 2.17
CA PRO A 500 1.58 11.26 1.55
C PRO A 500 2.16 9.92 2.04
N VAL A 501 1.95 9.57 3.32
CA VAL A 501 2.41 8.28 3.88
C VAL A 501 1.69 7.12 3.20
N GLU A 502 0.36 7.20 3.01
CA GLU A 502 -0.41 6.17 2.31
C GLU A 502 0.07 6.00 0.86
N GLY A 503 0.36 7.09 0.16
CA GLY A 503 0.97 7.08 -1.17
C GLY A 503 2.29 6.30 -1.18
N HIS A 504 3.16 6.56 -0.22
CA HIS A 504 4.43 5.86 -0.07
C HIS A 504 4.27 4.39 0.36
N ILE A 505 3.28 4.06 1.18
CA ILE A 505 2.93 2.65 1.51
C ILE A 505 2.49 1.90 0.25
N ASN A 506 1.71 2.51 -0.64
CA ASN A 506 1.31 1.89 -1.90
C ASN A 506 2.52 1.66 -2.81
N ARG A 507 3.44 2.61 -2.90
CA ARG A 507 4.74 2.45 -3.57
C ARG A 507 5.57 1.33 -2.95
N LEU A 508 5.65 1.24 -1.63
CA LEU A 508 6.34 0.18 -0.91
C LEU A 508 5.74 -1.21 -1.20
N LYS A 509 4.40 -1.30 -1.27
CA LYS A 509 3.69 -2.52 -1.69
C LYS A 509 4.08 -2.93 -3.13
N MET A 510 4.22 -1.96 -4.04
CA MET A 510 4.66 -2.20 -5.41
C MET A 510 6.11 -2.70 -5.46
N LEU A 511 7.04 -2.04 -4.75
CA LEU A 511 8.43 -2.48 -4.64
C LEU A 511 8.54 -3.92 -4.12
N LYS A 512 7.78 -4.27 -3.09
CA LYS A 512 7.72 -5.64 -2.55
C LYS A 512 7.25 -6.67 -3.59
N ARG A 513 6.23 -6.33 -4.38
CA ARG A 513 5.73 -7.21 -5.46
C ARG A 513 6.81 -7.41 -6.53
N HIS A 514 7.53 -6.36 -6.94
CA HIS A 514 8.65 -6.45 -7.87
C HIS A 514 9.84 -7.28 -7.34
N MET A 515 9.93 -7.46 -6.02
CA MET A 515 10.96 -8.29 -5.39
C MET A 515 10.53 -9.75 -5.20
N PHE A 516 9.38 -10.17 -5.72
CA PHE A 516 8.92 -11.56 -5.75
C PHE A 516 8.98 -12.29 -4.39
N GLY A 517 8.60 -11.63 -3.30
CA GLY A 517 8.65 -12.20 -1.95
C GLY A 517 10.06 -12.24 -1.30
N GLN A 518 11.10 -11.85 -2.01
CA GLN A 518 12.51 -11.78 -1.53
C GLN A 518 12.86 -10.42 -0.92
N ALA A 519 11.83 -9.65 -0.54
CA ALA A 519 11.99 -8.30 0.01
C ALA A 519 12.38 -8.36 1.50
N HIS A 520 13.64 -8.66 1.79
CA HIS A 520 14.20 -8.43 3.12
C HIS A 520 14.30 -6.93 3.41
N LEU A 521 14.12 -6.53 4.67
CA LEU A 521 14.03 -5.14 5.09
C LEU A 521 15.22 -4.29 4.62
N ASP A 522 16.46 -4.80 4.76
CA ASP A 522 17.68 -4.11 4.32
C ASP A 522 17.61 -3.70 2.83
N LEU A 523 17.29 -4.64 1.96
CA LEU A 523 17.24 -4.39 0.53
C LEU A 523 16.03 -3.53 0.15
N LEU A 524 14.91 -3.72 0.84
CA LEU A 524 13.69 -2.94 0.64
C LEU A 524 13.91 -1.48 1.03
N SER A 525 14.52 -1.22 2.20
CA SER A 525 14.86 0.11 2.69
C SER A 525 15.78 0.85 1.70
N ARG A 526 16.84 0.17 1.24
CA ARG A 526 17.79 0.73 0.27
C ARG A 526 17.15 1.13 -1.05
N ARG A 527 16.16 0.39 -1.51
CA ARG A 527 15.40 0.75 -2.71
C ARG A 527 14.38 1.85 -2.43
N PHE A 528 13.69 1.78 -1.31
CA PHE A 528 12.60 2.68 -0.96
C PHE A 528 13.09 4.12 -0.70
N VAL A 529 14.19 4.27 0.07
CA VAL A 529 14.75 5.58 0.41
C VAL A 529 15.50 6.24 -0.76
N ARG A 530 16.14 5.42 -1.63
CA ARG A 530 17.00 5.93 -2.72
C ARG A 530 16.30 6.23 -4.03
N GLU A 531 15.13 5.68 -4.26
CA GLU A 531 14.47 5.85 -5.54
C GLU A 531 14.18 7.34 -5.77
N PRO A 532 14.67 7.93 -6.88
CA PRO A 532 14.41 9.33 -7.18
C PRO A 532 12.90 9.55 -7.22
N GLN A 533 12.39 10.45 -6.37
CA GLN A 533 11.03 10.92 -6.54
C GLN A 533 10.99 11.77 -7.82
N PRO A 534 9.95 11.68 -8.65
CA PRO A 534 9.70 12.71 -9.61
C PRO A 534 9.58 14.01 -8.80
N GLY A 535 10.52 14.94 -9.00
CA GLY A 535 10.47 16.25 -8.37
C GLY A 535 9.08 16.88 -8.54
N PRO A 536 8.69 17.84 -7.69
CA PRO A 536 7.44 18.54 -7.91
C PRO A 536 7.43 19.02 -9.36
N ARG A 537 6.35 18.72 -10.09
CA ARG A 537 6.19 19.22 -11.46
C ARG A 537 6.34 20.73 -11.38
N GLN A 538 7.47 21.25 -11.88
CA GLN A 538 7.63 22.67 -12.07
C GLN A 538 6.51 23.11 -13.01
N ALA A 539 5.76 24.13 -12.58
CA ALA A 539 4.79 24.75 -13.45
C ALA A 539 5.52 25.20 -14.75
N PRO A 540 4.96 25.00 -15.93
CA PRO A 540 5.58 25.41 -17.18
C PRO A 540 5.81 26.93 -17.10
N GLY A 541 7.09 27.39 -17.01
CA GLY A 541 7.45 28.80 -17.03
C GLY A 541 8.54 29.25 -16.04
N GLN A 542 9.02 28.41 -15.12
CA GLN A 542 10.15 28.79 -14.26
C GLN A 542 11.42 28.01 -14.66
N SER A 543 12.23 28.68 -15.48
CA SER A 543 13.60 28.25 -15.74
C SER A 543 14.43 28.40 -14.46
N ALA A 544 15.07 27.33 -14.00
CA ALA A 544 16.00 27.38 -12.89
C ALA A 544 17.20 28.30 -13.24
N PRO A 545 17.67 29.15 -12.31
CA PRO A 545 18.89 29.91 -12.55
C PRO A 545 20.06 28.95 -12.68
N VAL A 546 20.80 29.06 -13.78
CA VAL A 546 22.08 28.38 -13.99
C VAL A 546 23.04 28.91 -12.93
N GLN A 547 23.41 28.10 -11.96
CA GLN A 547 24.52 28.41 -11.06
C GLN A 547 25.83 28.36 -11.86
N ALA A 548 26.34 29.54 -12.19
CA ALA A 548 27.69 29.69 -12.70
C ALA A 548 28.66 29.32 -11.57
N HIS A 549 29.46 28.28 -11.78
CA HIS A 549 30.64 28.01 -10.97
C HIS A 549 31.62 29.18 -11.15
N GLN A 550 31.69 30.10 -10.17
CA GLN A 550 32.80 31.00 -10.05
C GLN A 550 33.99 30.22 -9.49
N GLU A 551 34.95 29.94 -10.36
CA GLU A 551 36.30 29.57 -9.97
C GLU A 551 36.95 30.78 -9.28
N ALA A 552 37.19 30.67 -7.99
CA ALA A 552 37.99 31.60 -7.23
C ALA A 552 39.48 31.41 -7.60
N ALA A 553 39.97 32.12 -8.61
CA ALA A 553 41.38 32.32 -8.83
C ALA A 553 41.92 33.38 -7.87
N GLY A 554 42.51 32.91 -6.78
CA GLY A 554 43.29 33.79 -5.90
C GLY A 554 44.52 34.36 -6.59
N ARG A 555 44.54 35.66 -6.87
CA ARG A 555 45.74 36.44 -7.10
C ARG A 555 45.91 37.47 -6.02
N SER A 556 46.88 37.28 -5.14
CA SER A 556 47.44 38.31 -4.25
C SER A 556 48.05 39.45 -5.08
N PRO A 557 47.79 40.71 -4.75
CA PRO A 557 48.57 41.81 -5.27
C PRO A 557 49.86 42.01 -4.45
N ARG A 558 50.99 41.90 -5.11
CA ARG A 558 52.30 42.35 -4.60
C ARG A 558 52.27 43.87 -4.47
N ALA A 559 52.56 44.37 -3.29
CA ALA A 559 52.85 45.75 -3.02
C ALA A 559 54.19 46.16 -3.71
N VAL A 560 54.12 47.13 -4.58
CA VAL A 560 55.31 47.83 -5.09
C VAL A 560 55.40 49.14 -4.34
N GLN A 561 56.34 49.21 -3.39
CA GLN A 561 56.83 50.49 -2.88
C GLN A 561 57.60 51.19 -4.00
N ARG A 562 57.20 52.41 -4.33
CA ARG A 562 58.09 53.40 -4.94
C ARG A 562 58.20 54.58 -3.97
N GLY A 563 59.40 54.75 -3.45
CA GLY A 563 59.79 55.97 -2.79
C GLY A 563 60.20 57.04 -3.82
N GLY A 564 60.22 58.28 -3.43
CA GLY A 564 60.89 59.30 -4.18
C GLY A 564 60.33 60.71 -3.93
N VAL A 565 61.03 61.42 -3.11
CA VAL A 565 61.22 62.92 -2.95
C VAL A 565 60.03 63.66 -2.44
#